data_e701f7d30d83d5815c7ad84a41f2ef2e
#
_entry.id   e701f7d30d83d5815c7ad84a41f2ef2e
#
_cell.length_a   1.000
_cell.length_b   1.000
_cell.length_c   1.000
_cell.angle_alpha   90.00
_cell.angle_beta   90.00
_cell.angle_gamma   90.00
#
_symmetry.space_group_name_H-M   'P 1'
#
loop_
_entity.id
_entity.type
_entity.pdbx_description
1 polymer ?
#
loop_
_entity_poly.entity_id
_entity_poly.type
_entity_poly.pdbx_seq_one_letter_code
_entity_poly.pdbx_strand_id
1 'polypeptide(L)'
;GTAFAVSETPTHDASGEVAGFADATGRYLPLVCTLNAARILDAACRILGKNHDEVAQLALAAKPGANGLTLLPYFEGERTPNRPKATGVFAGMNLNNSNQEDIARAMVEGMLAGLADAVDALVALGVGVNRILLIGGAAKNPAVPVIASALFGREVLVPPAGEYVADGAAKQAAWALLGEMPTWNLGEVTHHTSDAT
;
A
#
# COMPACT_ATOMS: atom_id res chain seq x y z
N GLY A 1 -1.83 4.51 -5.31
CA GLY A 1 -1.74 3.14 -4.82
C GLY A 1 -2.88 2.28 -5.32
N THR A 2 -2.73 0.98 -5.22
CA THR A 2 -3.77 0.05 -5.65
C THR A 2 -3.73 -1.17 -4.74
N ALA A 3 -4.88 -1.52 -4.15
CA ALA A 3 -5.10 -2.79 -3.49
C ALA A 3 -5.98 -3.67 -4.39
N PHE A 4 -5.57 -4.89 -4.63
CA PHE A 4 -6.37 -5.87 -5.39
C PHE A 4 -6.17 -7.28 -4.82
N ALA A 5 -7.14 -8.13 -5.08
CA ALA A 5 -7.05 -9.54 -4.71
C ALA A 5 -7.54 -10.41 -5.87
N VAL A 6 -7.16 -11.68 -5.85
CA VAL A 6 -7.73 -12.68 -6.76
C VAL A 6 -8.86 -13.39 -6.03
N SER A 7 -10.05 -13.44 -6.63
CA SER A 7 -11.26 -14.04 -6.07
C SER A 7 -11.86 -15.06 -7.01
N GLU A 8 -12.37 -16.16 -6.46
CA GLU A 8 -13.10 -17.18 -7.23
C GLU A 8 -14.53 -16.73 -7.60
N THR A 9 -15.05 -15.70 -6.90
CA THR A 9 -16.38 -15.17 -7.12
C THR A 9 -16.33 -13.69 -7.48
N PRO A 10 -17.26 -13.19 -8.33
CA PRO A 10 -17.34 -11.76 -8.62
C PRO A 10 -17.77 -11.00 -7.37
N THR A 11 -17.26 -9.78 -7.23
CA THR A 11 -17.72 -8.82 -6.22
C THR A 11 -18.72 -7.85 -6.84
N HIS A 12 -19.66 -7.38 -6.04
CA HIS A 12 -20.57 -6.30 -6.41
C HIS A 12 -20.53 -5.22 -5.34
N ASP A 13 -20.07 -4.05 -5.73
CA ASP A 13 -20.01 -2.87 -4.85
C ASP A 13 -20.92 -1.77 -5.38
N ALA A 14 -22.03 -1.53 -4.66
CA ALA A 14 -22.98 -0.48 -5.00
C ALA A 14 -22.43 0.94 -4.77
N SER A 15 -21.40 1.09 -3.95
CA SER A 15 -20.74 2.39 -3.72
C SER A 15 -19.87 2.83 -4.92
N GLY A 16 -19.39 1.87 -5.71
CA GLY A 16 -18.48 2.09 -6.83
C GLY A 16 -17.03 2.33 -6.40
N GLU A 17 -16.66 2.09 -5.15
CA GLU A 17 -15.29 2.22 -4.65
C GLU A 17 -14.42 1.04 -5.06
N VAL A 18 -14.99 -0.16 -5.10
CA VAL A 18 -14.32 -1.38 -5.57
C VAL A 18 -14.70 -1.66 -7.02
N ALA A 19 -13.71 -1.59 -7.89
CA ALA A 19 -13.88 -1.94 -9.30
C ALA A 19 -13.74 -3.46 -9.50
N GLY A 20 -14.60 -4.05 -10.34
CA GLY A 20 -14.56 -5.46 -10.70
C GLY A 20 -13.81 -5.67 -12.01
N PHE A 21 -12.76 -6.50 -11.99
CA PHE A 21 -12.04 -6.95 -13.17
C PHE A 21 -11.98 -8.47 -13.24
N ALA A 22 -11.61 -9.02 -14.38
CA ALA A 22 -11.22 -10.42 -14.53
C ALA A 22 -9.71 -10.54 -14.50
N ASP A 23 -9.19 -11.64 -13.97
CA ASP A 23 -7.79 -12.00 -14.11
C ASP A 23 -7.56 -12.82 -15.39
N ALA A 24 -6.32 -13.08 -15.73
CA ALA A 24 -5.96 -13.84 -16.93
C ALA A 24 -6.28 -15.35 -16.81
N THR A 25 -6.61 -15.85 -15.63
CA THR A 25 -6.87 -17.28 -15.37
C THR A 25 -8.37 -17.60 -15.33
N GLY A 26 -9.23 -16.63 -15.61
CA GLY A 26 -10.69 -16.79 -15.60
C GLY A 26 -11.34 -16.54 -14.25
N ARG A 27 -10.58 -16.04 -13.27
CA ARG A 27 -11.06 -15.59 -11.96
C ARG A 27 -11.35 -14.09 -11.98
N TYR A 28 -11.69 -13.55 -10.83
CA TYR A 28 -12.03 -12.14 -10.66
C TYR A 28 -10.92 -11.39 -9.93
N LEU A 29 -10.80 -10.11 -10.25
CA LEU A 29 -9.79 -9.21 -9.69
C LEU A 29 -10.46 -7.94 -9.15
N PRO A 30 -11.14 -8.02 -7.99
CA PRO A 30 -11.63 -6.82 -7.33
C PRO A 30 -10.47 -5.91 -6.93
N LEU A 31 -10.63 -4.60 -7.15
CA LEU A 31 -9.55 -3.64 -7.08
C LEU A 31 -10.03 -2.29 -6.55
N VAL A 32 -9.24 -1.70 -5.65
CA VAL A 32 -9.42 -0.33 -5.14
C VAL A 32 -8.20 0.50 -5.51
N CYS A 33 -8.41 1.69 -6.07
CA CYS A 33 -7.35 2.63 -6.39
C CYS A 33 -7.38 3.85 -5.49
N THR A 34 -6.22 4.24 -4.96
CA THR A 34 -6.00 5.51 -4.26
C THR A 34 -5.04 6.40 -5.06
N LEU A 35 -5.15 7.72 -4.93
CA LEU A 35 -4.22 8.66 -5.56
C LEU A 35 -2.96 8.84 -4.69
N ASN A 36 -3.13 8.96 -3.39
CA ASN A 36 -2.08 9.33 -2.45
C ASN A 36 -1.36 8.09 -1.90
N ALA A 37 -0.29 7.68 -2.58
CA ALA A 37 0.55 6.53 -2.19
C ALA A 37 2.03 6.95 -2.14
N ALA A 38 2.91 6.32 -2.93
CA ALA A 38 4.37 6.55 -2.88
C ALA A 38 4.78 8.03 -2.94
N ARG A 39 4.03 8.89 -3.63
CA ARG A 39 4.28 10.34 -3.69
C ARG A 39 4.18 11.05 -2.33
N ILE A 40 3.53 10.45 -1.35
CA ILE A 40 3.54 10.94 0.04
C ILE A 40 4.95 10.84 0.64
N LEU A 41 5.73 9.82 0.27
CA LEU A 41 7.13 9.72 0.70
C LEU A 41 7.99 10.83 0.08
N ASP A 42 7.74 11.19 -1.20
CA ASP A 42 8.40 12.34 -1.83
C ASP A 42 8.02 13.66 -1.13
N ALA A 43 6.77 13.79 -0.72
CA ALA A 43 6.32 14.94 0.06
C ALA A 43 6.99 14.99 1.44
N ALA A 44 7.16 13.83 2.11
CA ALA A 44 7.89 13.74 3.37
C ALA A 44 9.33 14.21 3.21
N CYS A 45 10.03 13.77 2.16
CA CYS A 45 11.38 14.22 1.84
C CYS A 45 11.45 15.75 1.68
N ARG A 46 10.50 16.35 0.96
CA ARG A 46 10.46 17.82 0.77
C ARG A 46 10.17 18.58 2.06
N ILE A 47 9.20 18.12 2.85
CA ILE A 47 8.76 18.78 4.10
C ILE A 47 9.89 18.73 5.12
N LEU A 48 10.57 17.58 5.24
CA LEU A 48 11.61 17.37 6.25
C LEU A 48 13.01 17.80 5.79
N GLY A 49 13.21 18.09 4.50
CA GLY A 49 14.54 18.40 3.94
C GLY A 49 15.47 17.19 4.00
N LYS A 50 14.94 15.97 3.82
CA LYS A 50 15.62 14.69 3.98
C LYS A 50 15.50 13.84 2.71
N ASN A 51 16.39 12.85 2.53
CA ASN A 51 16.24 11.83 1.52
C ASN A 51 15.33 10.68 2.00
N HIS A 52 15.01 9.73 1.13
CA HIS A 52 14.12 8.62 1.44
C HIS A 52 14.63 7.71 2.56
N ASP A 53 15.93 7.46 2.63
CA ASP A 53 16.54 6.62 3.67
C ASP A 53 16.48 7.30 5.02
N GLU A 54 16.78 8.60 5.08
CA GLU A 54 16.68 9.40 6.31
C GLU A 54 15.21 9.47 6.80
N VAL A 55 14.24 9.68 5.90
CA VAL A 55 12.80 9.66 6.25
C VAL A 55 12.40 8.30 6.80
N ALA A 56 12.89 7.21 6.21
CA ALA A 56 12.62 5.87 6.72
C ALA A 56 13.19 5.65 8.13
N GLN A 57 14.42 6.07 8.37
CA GLN A 57 15.05 5.99 9.70
C GLN A 57 14.27 6.80 10.76
N LEU A 58 13.86 8.02 10.42
CA LEU A 58 13.02 8.85 11.29
C LEU A 58 11.69 8.17 11.60
N ALA A 59 10.99 7.64 10.58
CA ALA A 59 9.72 6.97 10.76
C ALA A 59 9.82 5.70 11.63
N LEU A 60 10.94 4.96 11.54
CA LEU A 60 11.19 3.78 12.36
C LEU A 60 11.61 4.15 13.80
N ALA A 61 12.22 5.32 14.02
CA ALA A 61 12.59 5.79 15.35
C ALA A 61 11.39 6.28 16.17
N ALA A 62 10.31 6.70 15.50
CA ALA A 62 9.09 7.14 16.18
C ALA A 62 8.24 5.95 16.66
N LYS A 63 7.50 6.16 17.73
CA LYS A 63 6.54 5.17 18.23
C LYS A 63 5.38 4.99 17.23
N PRO A 64 4.78 3.77 17.16
CA PRO A 64 3.53 3.56 16.45
C PRO A 64 2.47 4.57 16.84
N GLY A 65 1.73 5.10 15.85
CA GLY A 65 0.74 6.16 16.05
C GLY A 65 1.34 7.56 16.20
N ALA A 66 2.66 7.75 15.96
CA ALA A 66 3.33 9.06 15.89
C ALA A 66 2.95 10.00 17.06
N ASN A 67 2.87 9.48 18.29
CA ASN A 67 2.42 10.20 19.48
C ASN A 67 1.10 10.96 19.29
N GLY A 68 0.15 10.40 18.52
CA GLY A 68 -1.16 10.98 18.23
C GLY A 68 -1.20 11.95 17.06
N LEU A 69 -0.08 12.15 16.35
CA LEU A 69 -0.07 12.89 15.09
C LEU A 69 -0.59 12.01 13.96
N THR A 70 -1.62 12.46 13.25
CA THR A 70 -2.21 11.73 12.13
C THR A 70 -2.15 12.56 10.86
N LEU A 71 -1.78 11.94 9.74
CA LEU A 71 -1.91 12.54 8.43
C LEU A 71 -3.13 11.97 7.68
N LEU A 72 -4.02 12.86 7.23
CA LEU A 72 -4.94 12.57 6.13
C LEU A 72 -4.21 12.93 4.82
N PRO A 73 -3.82 11.96 3.98
CA PRO A 73 -2.83 12.18 2.93
C PRO A 73 -3.40 12.69 1.60
N TYR A 74 -4.53 13.36 1.57
CA TYR A 74 -5.24 13.76 0.35
C TYR A 74 -4.61 14.98 -0.35
N PHE A 75 -3.30 14.93 -0.61
CA PHE A 75 -2.53 16.07 -1.15
C PHE A 75 -2.92 16.46 -2.58
N GLU A 76 -3.55 15.57 -3.33
CA GLU A 76 -4.00 15.78 -4.72
C GLU A 76 -5.50 15.43 -4.87
N GLY A 77 -6.27 15.66 -3.83
CA GLY A 77 -7.58 15.05 -3.70
C GLY A 77 -7.47 13.55 -3.42
N GLU A 78 -8.56 12.82 -3.48
CA GLU A 78 -8.54 11.36 -3.39
C GLU A 78 -9.59 10.76 -4.33
N ARG A 79 -9.29 9.56 -4.87
CA ARG A 79 -10.17 8.79 -5.73
C ARG A 79 -11.08 7.86 -4.91
N THR A 80 -10.48 7.17 -3.97
CA THR A 80 -11.19 6.29 -3.04
C THR A 80 -10.80 6.62 -1.60
N PRO A 81 -11.73 7.20 -0.81
CA PRO A 81 -13.09 7.65 -1.20
C PRO A 81 -13.07 8.81 -2.23
N ASN A 82 -14.17 9.01 -2.96
CA ASN A 82 -14.26 10.06 -3.98
C ASN A 82 -14.27 11.46 -3.34
N ARG A 83 -13.09 12.08 -3.22
CA ARG A 83 -12.83 13.39 -2.64
C ARG A 83 -11.90 14.22 -3.52
N PRO A 84 -12.28 14.53 -4.79
CA PRO A 84 -11.34 15.08 -5.79
C PRO A 84 -10.82 16.49 -5.45
N LYS A 85 -11.45 17.20 -4.51
CA LYS A 85 -11.04 18.54 -4.05
C LYS A 85 -10.48 18.56 -2.63
N ALA A 86 -10.28 17.40 -2.01
CA ALA A 86 -9.71 17.33 -0.68
C ALA A 86 -8.23 17.76 -0.70
N THR A 87 -7.77 18.21 0.46
CA THR A 87 -6.36 18.54 0.70
C THR A 87 -5.84 17.74 1.90
N GLY A 88 -4.54 17.55 1.98
CA GLY A 88 -3.91 16.88 3.10
C GLY A 88 -4.07 17.66 4.41
N VAL A 89 -4.21 16.94 5.50
CA VAL A 89 -4.37 17.52 6.84
C VAL A 89 -3.53 16.76 7.85
N PHE A 90 -2.71 17.47 8.63
CA PHE A 90 -2.17 16.95 9.88
C PHE A 90 -3.15 17.26 11.02
N ALA A 91 -3.56 16.22 11.74
CA ALA A 91 -4.43 16.32 12.91
C ALA A 91 -3.69 15.87 14.17
N GLY A 92 -4.05 16.41 15.32
CA GLY A 92 -3.46 16.04 16.61
C GLY A 92 -2.06 16.62 16.87
N MET A 93 -1.56 17.55 16.03
CA MET A 93 -0.25 18.16 16.21
C MET A 93 -0.21 19.01 17.50
N ASN A 94 0.85 18.82 18.27
CA ASN A 94 1.15 19.57 19.49
C ASN A 94 2.68 19.66 19.69
N LEU A 95 3.15 20.36 20.73
CA LEU A 95 4.59 20.56 20.95
C LEU A 95 5.38 19.27 21.19
N ASN A 96 4.74 18.18 21.61
CA ASN A 96 5.45 16.93 21.92
C ASN A 96 5.65 16.05 20.69
N ASN A 97 4.82 16.22 19.63
CA ASN A 97 4.86 15.42 18.40
C ASN A 97 5.16 16.25 17.14
N SER A 98 5.62 17.50 17.30
CA SER A 98 6.04 18.37 16.19
C SER A 98 7.52 18.21 15.83
N ASN A 99 8.09 17.03 16.08
CA ASN A 99 9.45 16.64 15.71
C ASN A 99 9.49 15.89 14.37
N GLN A 100 10.69 15.69 13.82
CA GLN A 100 10.87 15.07 12.51
C GLN A 100 10.46 13.59 12.49
N GLU A 101 10.70 12.87 13.58
CA GLU A 101 10.40 11.45 13.72
C GLU A 101 8.89 11.21 13.66
N ASP A 102 8.12 11.92 14.47
CA ASP A 102 6.66 11.77 14.49
C ASP A 102 6.01 12.24 13.18
N ILE A 103 6.54 13.31 12.57
CA ILE A 103 6.05 13.75 11.25
C ILE A 103 6.35 12.69 10.18
N ALA A 104 7.56 12.13 10.13
CA ALA A 104 7.90 11.08 9.19
C ALA A 104 7.02 9.83 9.38
N ARG A 105 6.80 9.43 10.64
CA ARG A 105 5.95 8.30 11.00
C ARG A 105 4.50 8.53 10.56
N ALA A 106 3.92 9.67 10.90
CA ALA A 106 2.55 10.03 10.52
C ALA A 106 2.37 10.06 9.00
N MET A 107 3.39 10.46 8.24
CA MET A 107 3.32 10.46 6.77
C MET A 107 3.32 9.03 6.20
N VAL A 108 4.15 8.14 6.73
CA VAL A 108 4.14 6.73 6.30
C VAL A 108 2.85 6.03 6.72
N GLU A 109 2.41 6.21 7.97
CA GLU A 109 1.17 5.62 8.48
C GLU A 109 -0.06 6.14 7.73
N GLY A 110 -0.16 7.44 7.47
CA GLY A 110 -1.28 8.01 6.72
C GLY A 110 -1.37 7.48 5.28
N MET A 111 -0.23 7.32 4.60
CA MET A 111 -0.17 6.68 3.28
C MET A 111 -0.67 5.23 3.34
N LEU A 112 -0.22 4.47 4.33
CA LEU A 112 -0.58 3.06 4.49
C LEU A 112 -2.01 2.86 4.96
N ALA A 113 -2.54 3.78 5.78
CA ALA A 113 -3.93 3.74 6.23
C ALA A 113 -4.92 3.79 5.04
N GLY A 114 -4.66 4.63 4.04
CA GLY A 114 -5.46 4.63 2.82
C GLY A 114 -5.42 3.31 2.05
N LEU A 115 -4.32 2.56 2.11
CA LEU A 115 -4.26 1.21 1.54
C LEU A 115 -4.91 0.16 2.45
N ALA A 116 -4.87 0.35 3.77
CA ALA A 116 -5.60 -0.51 4.72
C ALA A 116 -7.11 -0.40 4.50
N ASP A 117 -7.64 0.82 4.39
CA ASP A 117 -9.05 1.08 4.06
C ASP A 117 -9.44 0.39 2.75
N ALA A 118 -8.56 0.42 1.74
CA ALA A 118 -8.78 -0.26 0.46
C ALA A 118 -8.82 -1.80 0.63
N VAL A 119 -7.98 -2.39 1.47
CA VAL A 119 -8.03 -3.83 1.80
C VAL A 119 -9.31 -4.16 2.56
N ASP A 120 -9.70 -3.32 3.52
CA ASP A 120 -10.92 -3.53 4.30
C ASP A 120 -12.19 -3.43 3.45
N ALA A 121 -12.21 -2.55 2.45
CA ALA A 121 -13.29 -2.51 1.45
C ALA A 121 -13.41 -3.83 0.67
N LEU A 122 -12.31 -4.47 0.29
CA LEU A 122 -12.33 -5.80 -0.34
C LEU A 122 -12.86 -6.86 0.61
N VAL A 123 -12.40 -6.85 1.86
CA VAL A 123 -12.84 -7.81 2.91
C VAL A 123 -14.33 -7.66 3.19
N ALA A 124 -14.85 -6.43 3.23
CA ALA A 124 -16.28 -6.14 3.44
C ALA A 124 -17.18 -6.73 2.33
N LEU A 125 -16.63 -6.93 1.13
CA LEU A 125 -17.32 -7.61 0.02
C LEU A 125 -17.13 -9.14 0.03
N GLY A 126 -16.57 -9.72 1.09
CA GLY A 126 -16.37 -11.15 1.25
C GLY A 126 -15.09 -11.69 0.59
N VAL A 127 -14.19 -10.83 0.14
CA VAL A 127 -12.90 -11.26 -0.42
C VAL A 127 -11.98 -11.75 0.68
N GLY A 128 -11.49 -12.98 0.58
CA GLY A 128 -10.54 -13.55 1.54
C GLY A 128 -9.14 -12.94 1.37
N VAL A 129 -8.62 -12.29 2.42
CA VAL A 129 -7.27 -11.74 2.43
C VAL A 129 -6.47 -12.38 3.56
N ASN A 130 -5.65 -13.36 3.23
CA ASN A 130 -4.84 -14.11 4.22
C ASN A 130 -3.44 -13.52 4.40
N ARG A 131 -2.90 -12.87 3.37
CA ARG A 131 -1.57 -12.26 3.33
C ARG A 131 -1.56 -11.07 2.38
N ILE A 132 -0.60 -10.20 2.51
CA ILE A 132 -0.43 -9.04 1.63
C ILE A 132 0.92 -9.16 0.92
N LEU A 133 0.91 -9.07 -0.41
CA LEU A 133 2.12 -8.85 -1.19
C LEU A 133 2.27 -7.35 -1.43
N LEU A 134 3.35 -6.78 -0.92
CA LEU A 134 3.68 -5.37 -1.10
C LEU A 134 4.73 -5.22 -2.21
N ILE A 135 4.33 -4.61 -3.32
CA ILE A 135 5.18 -4.40 -4.50
C ILE A 135 5.20 -2.92 -4.89
N GLY A 136 6.12 -2.57 -5.78
CA GLY A 136 6.26 -1.22 -6.32
C GLY A 136 7.31 -0.38 -5.60
N GLY A 137 7.43 0.89 -6.00
CA GLY A 137 8.51 1.76 -5.54
C GLY A 137 8.53 2.01 -4.03
N ALA A 138 7.37 2.16 -3.41
CA ALA A 138 7.26 2.38 -1.96
C ALA A 138 7.76 1.19 -1.13
N ALA A 139 7.67 -0.04 -1.65
CA ALA A 139 8.15 -1.25 -0.96
C ALA A 139 9.68 -1.26 -0.78
N LYS A 140 10.42 -0.44 -1.54
CA LYS A 140 11.88 -0.29 -1.41
C LYS A 140 12.27 0.51 -0.16
N ASN A 141 11.36 1.31 0.40
CA ASN A 141 11.61 2.07 1.62
C ASN A 141 11.54 1.12 2.83
N PRO A 142 12.59 1.00 3.66
CA PRO A 142 12.64 0.00 4.73
C PRO A 142 11.59 0.20 5.83
N ALA A 143 11.07 1.41 6.03
CA ALA A 143 10.02 1.66 7.01
C ALA A 143 8.64 1.15 6.54
N VAL A 144 8.40 1.17 5.24
CA VAL A 144 7.07 0.87 4.69
C VAL A 144 6.61 -0.56 4.98
N PRO A 145 7.39 -1.64 4.73
CA PRO A 145 6.94 -2.99 5.04
C PRO A 145 6.73 -3.24 6.54
N VAL A 146 7.62 -2.70 7.38
CA VAL A 146 7.56 -2.85 8.85
C VAL A 146 6.29 -2.18 9.39
N ILE A 147 6.04 -0.93 9.00
CA ILE A 147 4.86 -0.20 9.45
C ILE A 147 3.57 -0.82 8.86
N ALA A 148 3.63 -1.28 7.61
CA ALA A 148 2.49 -1.93 6.94
C ALA A 148 2.05 -3.20 7.68
N SER A 149 2.97 -4.07 8.11
CA SER A 149 2.60 -5.29 8.83
C SER A 149 1.85 -5.01 10.12
N ALA A 150 2.31 -4.02 10.90
CA ALA A 150 1.65 -3.60 12.13
C ALA A 150 0.27 -2.97 11.84
N LEU A 151 0.17 -2.10 10.83
CA LEU A 151 -1.05 -1.36 10.52
C LEU A 151 -2.13 -2.24 9.90
N PHE A 152 -1.75 -3.16 9.01
CA PHE A 152 -2.70 -4.10 8.39
C PHE A 152 -3.08 -5.27 9.31
N GLY A 153 -2.34 -5.50 10.40
CA GLY A 153 -2.55 -6.67 11.28
C GLY A 153 -2.44 -8.00 10.53
N ARG A 154 -1.63 -8.06 9.49
CA ARG A 154 -1.43 -9.22 8.61
C ARG A 154 0.03 -9.35 8.21
N GLU A 155 0.42 -10.57 7.86
CA GLU A 155 1.74 -10.81 7.27
C GLU A 155 1.88 -10.02 5.95
N VAL A 156 2.96 -9.28 5.84
CA VAL A 156 3.35 -8.55 4.64
C VAL A 156 4.57 -9.21 4.01
N LEU A 157 4.43 -9.63 2.78
CA LEU A 157 5.44 -10.26 1.96
C LEU A 157 5.98 -9.23 0.97
N VAL A 158 7.30 -9.08 0.93
CA VAL A 158 7.98 -8.20 -0.01
C VAL A 158 8.86 -9.03 -0.93
N PRO A 159 8.44 -9.30 -2.16
CA PRO A 159 9.29 -9.96 -3.14
C PRO A 159 10.38 -9.00 -3.63
N PRO A 160 11.45 -9.51 -4.27
CA PRO A 160 12.51 -8.67 -4.83
C PRO A 160 11.96 -7.54 -5.71
N ALA A 161 12.64 -6.41 -5.73
CA ALA A 161 12.23 -5.29 -6.57
C ALA A 161 12.21 -5.69 -8.05
N GLY A 162 11.08 -5.43 -8.75
CA GLY A 162 10.90 -5.81 -10.15
C GLY A 162 9.70 -5.09 -10.78
N GLU A 163 9.56 -5.28 -12.08
CA GLU A 163 8.48 -4.69 -12.88
C GLU A 163 7.31 -5.68 -13.03
N TYR A 164 6.68 -6.04 -11.91
CA TYR A 164 5.69 -7.11 -11.80
C TYR A 164 4.52 -7.00 -12.76
N VAL A 165 4.10 -5.79 -13.13
CA VAL A 165 3.02 -5.58 -14.10
C VAL A 165 3.49 -5.96 -15.52
N ALA A 166 4.71 -5.53 -15.90
CA ALA A 166 5.30 -5.90 -17.17
C ALA A 166 5.60 -7.40 -17.25
N ASP A 167 6.16 -7.97 -16.19
CA ASP A 167 6.43 -9.41 -16.08
C ASP A 167 5.14 -10.23 -16.19
N GLY A 168 4.06 -9.78 -15.57
CA GLY A 168 2.74 -10.41 -15.68
C GLY A 168 2.21 -10.38 -17.11
N ALA A 169 2.33 -9.26 -17.81
CA ALA A 169 1.93 -9.13 -19.22
C ALA A 169 2.77 -10.04 -20.13
N ALA A 170 4.09 -10.07 -19.92
CA ALA A 170 4.99 -10.96 -20.65
C ALA A 170 4.67 -12.44 -20.40
N LYS A 171 4.34 -12.79 -19.14
CA LYS A 171 3.92 -14.14 -18.79
C LYS A 171 2.63 -14.56 -19.50
N GLN A 172 1.65 -13.66 -19.62
CA GLN A 172 0.42 -13.91 -20.37
C GLN A 172 0.70 -14.12 -21.86
N ALA A 173 1.57 -13.30 -22.47
CA ALA A 173 1.96 -13.45 -23.88
C ALA A 173 2.68 -14.79 -24.12
N ALA A 174 3.59 -15.16 -23.22
CA ALA A 174 4.26 -16.46 -23.29
C ALA A 174 3.27 -17.63 -23.15
N TRP A 175 2.30 -17.51 -22.23
CA TRP A 175 1.26 -18.53 -22.07
C TRP A 175 0.42 -18.70 -23.34
N ALA A 176 0.01 -17.60 -23.96
CA ALA A 176 -0.74 -17.66 -25.23
C ALA A 176 0.04 -18.33 -26.36
N LEU A 177 1.37 -18.13 -26.41
CA LEU A 177 2.25 -18.72 -27.41
C LEU A 177 2.53 -20.20 -27.16
N LEU A 178 2.79 -20.58 -25.91
CA LEU A 178 3.23 -21.92 -25.50
C LEU A 178 2.07 -22.89 -25.25
N GLY A 179 0.85 -22.40 -25.06
CA GLY A 179 -0.31 -23.19 -24.67
C GLY A 179 -0.36 -23.57 -23.18
N GLU A 180 0.70 -23.28 -22.43
CA GLU A 180 0.78 -23.52 -20.99
C GLU A 180 1.38 -22.32 -20.27
N MET A 181 0.96 -22.10 -19.00
CA MET A 181 1.45 -20.97 -18.21
C MET A 181 2.88 -21.23 -17.75
N PRO A 182 3.86 -20.39 -18.15
CA PRO A 182 5.24 -20.58 -17.73
C PRO A 182 5.41 -20.31 -16.22
N THR A 183 6.26 -21.09 -15.57
CA THR A 183 6.67 -20.86 -14.18
C THR A 183 7.89 -19.96 -14.16
N TRP A 184 7.77 -18.80 -13.50
CA TRP A 184 8.87 -17.87 -13.29
C TRP A 184 9.19 -17.77 -11.81
N ASN A 185 10.48 -17.84 -11.49
CA ASN A 185 10.94 -17.66 -10.12
C ASN A 185 10.94 -16.17 -9.77
N LEU A 186 10.22 -15.80 -8.72
CA LEU A 186 10.18 -14.41 -8.22
C LEU A 186 11.38 -14.05 -7.33
N GLY A 187 12.25 -15.01 -7.01
CA GLY A 187 13.35 -14.84 -6.07
C GLY A 187 12.91 -15.00 -4.59
N GLU A 188 13.79 -14.61 -3.69
CA GLU A 188 13.56 -14.72 -2.25
C GLU A 188 12.61 -13.60 -1.77
N VAL A 189 11.58 -13.97 -1.03
CA VAL A 189 10.56 -13.06 -0.50
C VAL A 189 10.90 -12.75 0.95
N THR A 190 10.90 -11.47 1.32
CA THR A 190 11.07 -11.04 2.71
C THR A 190 9.72 -11.02 3.42
N HIS A 191 9.70 -11.52 4.66
CA HIS A 191 8.50 -11.62 5.49
C HIS A 191 8.53 -10.59 6.61
N HIS A 192 7.44 -9.86 6.79
CA HIS A 192 7.22 -8.91 7.88
C HIS A 192 5.95 -9.29 8.63
N THR A 193 6.07 -9.53 9.94
CA THR A 193 4.95 -9.86 10.82
C THR A 193 4.71 -8.76 11.84
N SER A 194 3.48 -8.66 12.37
CA SER A 194 3.10 -7.65 13.34
C SER A 194 3.80 -7.76 14.70
N ASP A 195 4.44 -8.90 14.98
CA ASP A 195 5.13 -9.15 16.26
C ASP A 195 6.52 -8.49 16.34
N ALA A 196 6.92 -7.75 15.33
CA ALA A 196 8.21 -7.05 15.22
C ALA A 196 8.15 -5.58 15.73
N THR A 197 7.34 -5.30 16.77
CA THR A 197 7.29 -4.00 17.43
C THR A 197 7.79 -4.03 18.85
#